data_d0a1de94f5d31caaa160284f7bff6d8e
#
_entry.id   d0a1de94f5d31caaa160284f7bff6d8e
#
_cell.length_a   1.000
_cell.length_b   1.000
_cell.length_c   1.000
_cell.angle_alpha   90.00
_cell.angle_beta   90.00
_cell.angle_gamma   90.00
#
_symmetry.space_group_name_H-M   'P 1'
#
loop_
_entity.id
_entity.type
_entity.pdbx_description
1 polymer ?
#
loop_
_entity_poly.entity_id
_entity_poly.type
_entity_poly.pdbx_seq_one_letter_code
_entity_poly.pdbx_strand_id
1 'polypeptide(L)'
;MSTAPIEILQQYWGYDSFRPLQEDIIQSVLDGKDTLALLPTGGGKSICFQVPALAREGICIVVSPLIALMKDQVENLRKRGILAEAIYSGMRKSDIDRILDNCIYGKTKFLYLSPERLTTELARVRISRMPVNLLAVDEAHCISQWGYDFRRPYLDIASIRELLPEKVPVLALTATATPEVVRDIQEKLEFPEPNVLQKSFSRSNLSYSVLYEEGKDQKLVDIFKRVKGSGIVYVRNRRKTKEAAMLLRRHGISADYYHAGLTSEERSQKQEAWMSGKCRVMACTNAFGMGIDKPDVRAVAHLELPDSLEAYFQEAGRAGRDGEKAYAVLLYQSQDGQRLLRQFEQAFPPLEEVRRVYRALGSYFQLAVGSGEGESFDFDIVTFTQNFQLNIFTTYSALRILEQSGWIALTEAVFIPSRLQIIVGKEVLYDYQLRHSKLDKLLKVILRTYQGAFQYPIKLREGQLANFLNITRDQLQQMLRKLHQDEIVDYQEQKDMPQVLFLKERVDADNLLIDHQLHNFRKNRQYERIQQAITYAETPVCRSRQLLAYFGETDSEKCGICDVCTGRTKADLSTEDYEKYKTKIEQLLRREPLSLKALMESFPPRREEQVLKALEYLLDEGFIDQTEDRLHWNA
;
A
#
# COMPACT_ATOMS: atom_id res chain seq x y z
N MET A 1 33.21 17.98 13.87
CA MET A 1 32.89 18.75 12.64
C MET A 1 31.70 18.04 12.01
N SER A 2 30.61 18.73 11.72
CA SER A 2 29.49 18.10 11.02
C SER A 2 29.90 17.86 9.58
N THR A 3 29.82 16.61 9.11
CA THR A 3 30.07 16.28 7.71
C THR A 3 29.01 16.97 6.84
N ALA A 4 29.43 17.58 5.73
CA ALA A 4 28.47 18.27 4.86
C ALA A 4 27.42 17.27 4.30
N PRO A 5 26.14 17.65 4.19
CA PRO A 5 25.09 16.76 3.72
C PRO A 5 25.40 16.10 2.36
N ILE A 6 26.04 16.85 1.46
CA ILE A 6 26.41 16.32 0.13
C ILE A 6 27.48 15.23 0.21
N GLU A 7 28.45 15.36 1.13
CA GLU A 7 29.49 14.35 1.35
C GLU A 7 28.88 13.04 1.88
N ILE A 8 27.88 13.14 2.77
CA ILE A 8 27.11 11.99 3.26
C ILE A 8 26.35 11.31 2.11
N LEU A 9 25.72 12.10 1.24
CA LEU A 9 25.00 11.58 0.07
C LEU A 9 25.95 10.81 -0.85
N GLN A 10 27.11 11.38 -1.16
CA GLN A 10 28.14 10.76 -1.99
C GLN A 10 28.69 9.48 -1.35
N GLN A 11 29.02 9.53 -0.06
CA GLN A 11 29.62 8.42 0.66
C GLN A 11 28.72 7.20 0.74
N TYR A 12 27.42 7.37 1.07
CA TYR A 12 26.54 6.26 1.35
C TYR A 12 25.63 5.85 0.17
N TRP A 13 25.33 6.78 -0.74
CA TRP A 13 24.44 6.53 -1.88
C TRP A 13 25.11 6.65 -3.24
N GLY A 14 26.29 7.28 -3.33
CA GLY A 14 27.02 7.45 -4.58
C GLY A 14 26.38 8.48 -5.52
N TYR A 15 25.57 9.40 -5.00
CA TYR A 15 24.96 10.46 -5.79
C TYR A 15 25.74 11.78 -5.65
N ASP A 16 25.97 12.47 -6.76
CA ASP A 16 26.75 13.71 -6.79
C ASP A 16 25.91 14.95 -6.48
N SER A 17 24.60 14.86 -6.50
CA SER A 17 23.70 15.99 -6.23
C SER A 17 22.37 15.55 -5.65
N PHE A 18 21.74 16.43 -4.90
CA PHE A 18 20.38 16.25 -4.42
C PHE A 18 19.35 16.43 -5.55
N ARG A 19 18.23 15.74 -5.44
CA ARG A 19 17.07 16.03 -6.26
C ARG A 19 16.42 17.35 -5.83
N PRO A 20 15.64 18.03 -6.71
CA PRO A 20 14.96 19.27 -6.35
C PRO A 20 14.17 19.16 -5.03
N LEU A 21 14.31 20.16 -4.16
CA LEU A 21 13.77 20.28 -2.79
C LEU A 21 14.37 19.34 -1.72
N GLN A 22 15.18 18.33 -2.06
CA GLN A 22 15.78 17.49 -1.02
C GLN A 22 16.76 18.30 -0.16
N GLU A 23 17.57 19.15 -0.77
CA GLU A 23 18.54 20.00 -0.07
C GLU A 23 17.83 21.00 0.86
N ASP A 24 16.76 21.65 0.38
CA ASP A 24 15.98 22.59 1.18
C ASP A 24 15.34 21.92 2.40
N ILE A 25 14.79 20.70 2.22
CA ILE A 25 14.22 19.90 3.31
C ILE A 25 15.28 19.50 4.31
N ILE A 26 16.44 19.01 3.84
CA ILE A 26 17.57 18.63 4.69
C ILE A 26 18.05 19.82 5.48
N GLN A 27 18.22 20.98 4.85
CA GLN A 27 18.68 22.21 5.51
C GLN A 27 17.65 22.69 6.55
N SER A 28 16.35 22.67 6.23
CA SER A 28 15.29 23.03 7.17
C SER A 28 15.34 22.16 8.44
N VAL A 29 15.56 20.83 8.29
CA VAL A 29 15.75 19.92 9.42
C VAL A 29 17.02 20.23 10.19
N LEU A 30 18.13 20.51 9.50
CA LEU A 30 19.41 20.87 10.12
C LEU A 30 19.34 22.20 10.86
N ASP A 31 18.49 23.12 10.44
CA ASP A 31 18.19 24.38 11.15
C ASP A 31 17.32 24.16 12.39
N GLY A 32 16.87 22.91 12.66
CA GLY A 32 16.03 22.57 13.81
C GLY A 32 14.56 22.88 13.63
N LYS A 33 14.09 23.10 12.38
CA LYS A 33 12.69 23.42 12.09
C LYS A 33 11.88 22.14 11.88
N ASP A 34 10.68 22.11 12.46
CA ASP A 34 9.67 21.12 12.08
C ASP A 34 9.29 21.36 10.62
N THR A 35 9.25 20.28 9.84
CA THR A 35 9.10 20.39 8.38
C THR A 35 8.11 19.34 7.87
N LEU A 36 7.13 19.77 7.08
CA LEU A 36 6.29 18.89 6.28
C LEU A 36 6.79 18.87 4.83
N ALA A 37 7.25 17.71 4.39
CA ALA A 37 7.75 17.51 3.04
C ALA A 37 6.73 16.77 2.17
N LEU A 38 6.20 17.46 1.15
CA LEU A 38 5.31 16.91 0.16
C LEU A 38 6.11 16.58 -1.12
N LEU A 39 6.51 15.33 -1.23
CA LEU A 39 7.28 14.84 -2.36
C LEU A 39 6.53 13.70 -3.06
N PRO A 40 6.37 13.73 -4.39
CA PRO A 40 5.69 12.67 -5.12
C PRO A 40 6.39 11.31 -4.90
N THR A 41 5.69 10.22 -5.19
CA THR A 41 6.27 8.88 -5.20
C THR A 41 7.51 8.82 -6.09
N GLY A 42 8.62 8.26 -5.57
CA GLY A 42 9.92 8.28 -6.26
C GLY A 42 10.72 9.57 -6.09
N GLY A 43 10.22 10.56 -5.35
CA GLY A 43 10.92 11.81 -5.03
C GLY A 43 12.13 11.69 -4.09
N GLY A 44 12.41 10.47 -3.59
CA GLY A 44 13.56 10.23 -2.71
C GLY A 44 13.31 10.67 -1.26
N LYS A 45 12.09 10.52 -0.74
CA LYS A 45 11.69 10.90 0.63
C LYS A 45 12.65 10.40 1.71
N SER A 46 13.16 9.17 1.59
CA SER A 46 14.04 8.57 2.61
C SER A 46 15.35 9.36 2.77
N ILE A 47 15.92 9.90 1.71
CA ILE A 47 17.13 10.71 1.75
C ILE A 47 16.94 11.97 2.63
N CYS A 48 15.72 12.54 2.60
CA CYS A 48 15.42 13.78 3.33
C CYS A 48 15.52 13.63 4.86
N PHE A 49 15.38 12.42 5.42
CA PHE A 49 15.62 12.19 6.85
C PHE A 49 16.92 11.42 7.13
N GLN A 50 17.36 10.57 6.19
CA GLN A 50 18.56 9.77 6.40
C GLN A 50 19.83 10.62 6.41
N VAL A 51 19.95 11.57 5.47
CA VAL A 51 21.11 12.45 5.40
C VAL A 51 21.23 13.36 6.62
N PRO A 52 20.22 14.14 7.03
CA PRO A 52 20.37 15.03 8.18
C PRO A 52 20.56 14.26 9.50
N ALA A 53 19.96 13.06 9.63
CA ALA A 53 20.20 12.21 10.79
C ALA A 53 21.65 11.71 10.89
N LEU A 54 22.31 11.44 9.74
CA LEU A 54 23.73 11.05 9.70
C LEU A 54 24.67 12.23 9.93
N ALA A 55 24.25 13.45 9.57
CA ALA A 55 25.03 14.68 9.79
C ALA A 55 25.12 15.09 11.26
N ARG A 56 24.24 14.56 12.12
CA ARG A 56 24.17 14.85 13.55
C ARG A 56 24.53 13.62 14.38
N GLU A 57 25.06 13.80 15.57
CA GLU A 57 25.18 12.73 16.56
C GLU A 57 23.80 12.32 17.07
N GLY A 58 23.70 11.08 17.56
CA GLY A 58 22.44 10.53 18.09
C GLY A 58 21.72 9.63 17.11
N ILE A 59 20.44 9.39 17.38
CA ILE A 59 19.59 8.42 16.68
C ILE A 59 18.38 9.12 16.05
N CYS A 60 18.01 8.70 14.85
CA CYS A 60 16.74 9.08 14.22
C CYS A 60 15.67 8.04 14.52
N ILE A 61 14.55 8.47 15.08
CA ILE A 61 13.35 7.64 15.21
C ILE A 61 12.51 7.85 13.95
N VAL A 62 12.17 6.74 13.28
CA VAL A 62 11.35 6.75 12.07
C VAL A 62 10.04 6.02 12.35
N VAL A 63 8.93 6.75 12.33
CA VAL A 63 7.60 6.16 12.46
C VAL A 63 7.07 5.84 11.06
N SER A 64 6.74 4.57 10.82
CA SER A 64 6.20 4.13 9.52
C SER A 64 5.07 3.10 9.73
N PRO A 65 4.01 3.15 8.91
CA PRO A 65 2.84 2.27 9.09
C PRO A 65 3.05 0.86 8.53
N LEU A 66 4.13 0.62 7.80
CA LEU A 66 4.33 -0.57 6.99
C LEU A 66 5.58 -1.34 7.40
N ILE A 67 5.35 -2.51 7.96
CA ILE A 67 6.43 -3.38 8.44
C ILE A 67 7.34 -3.84 7.30
N ALA A 68 6.78 -4.15 6.12
CA ALA A 68 7.56 -4.54 4.95
C ALA A 68 8.53 -3.43 4.53
N LEU A 69 8.03 -2.18 4.46
CA LEU A 69 8.85 -1.02 4.13
C LEU A 69 9.95 -0.77 5.18
N MET A 70 9.62 -0.87 6.46
CA MET A 70 10.61 -0.75 7.54
C MET A 70 11.74 -1.76 7.39
N LYS A 71 11.41 -3.04 7.10
CA LYS A 71 12.40 -4.09 6.88
C LYS A 71 13.32 -3.80 5.70
N ASP A 72 12.75 -3.38 4.56
CA ASP A 72 13.49 -3.04 3.35
C ASP A 72 14.43 -1.84 3.60
N GLN A 73 13.94 -0.80 4.29
CA GLN A 73 14.75 0.37 4.65
C GLN A 73 15.91 0.00 5.59
N VAL A 74 15.64 -0.79 6.63
CA VAL A 74 16.68 -1.26 7.56
C VAL A 74 17.71 -2.12 6.84
N GLU A 75 17.29 -3.04 5.98
CA GLU A 75 18.22 -3.87 5.20
C GLU A 75 19.08 -3.03 4.25
N ASN A 76 18.49 -2.05 3.58
CA ASN A 76 19.19 -1.14 2.69
C ASN A 76 20.23 -0.26 3.43
N LEU A 77 19.90 0.20 4.63
CA LEU A 77 20.85 0.96 5.47
C LEU A 77 22.00 0.06 5.94
N ARG A 78 21.70 -1.15 6.39
CA ARG A 78 22.72 -2.13 6.82
C ARG A 78 23.68 -2.53 5.70
N LYS A 79 23.18 -2.70 4.45
CA LYS A 79 24.03 -2.94 3.27
C LYS A 79 25.02 -1.80 2.99
N ARG A 80 24.72 -0.59 3.46
CA ARG A 80 25.58 0.60 3.38
C ARG A 80 26.48 0.79 4.61
N GLY A 81 26.48 -0.18 5.55
CA GLY A 81 27.26 -0.09 6.79
C GLY A 81 26.64 0.81 7.87
N ILE A 82 25.39 1.23 7.70
CA ILE A 82 24.67 2.07 8.66
C ILE A 82 23.86 1.18 9.59
N LEU A 83 24.07 1.31 10.91
CA LEU A 83 23.36 0.53 11.90
C LEU A 83 21.91 1.03 12.04
N ALA A 84 20.97 0.17 11.71
CA ALA A 84 19.55 0.44 11.76
C ALA A 84 18.80 -0.77 12.34
N GLU A 85 17.76 -0.51 13.12
CA GLU A 85 16.91 -1.51 13.74
C GLU A 85 15.42 -1.19 13.47
N ALA A 86 14.56 -2.22 13.55
CA ALA A 86 13.11 -2.03 13.45
C ALA A 86 12.38 -2.80 14.55
N ILE A 87 11.35 -2.16 15.13
CA ILE A 87 10.43 -2.76 16.09
C ILE A 87 9.01 -2.71 15.54
N TYR A 88 8.37 -3.88 15.45
CA TYR A 88 7.03 -4.02 14.89
C TYR A 88 6.22 -5.10 15.63
N SER A 89 4.94 -5.22 15.32
CA SER A 89 4.05 -6.21 15.92
C SER A 89 4.52 -7.65 15.65
N GLY A 90 4.33 -8.54 16.63
CA GLY A 90 4.73 -9.94 16.55
C GLY A 90 6.18 -10.24 16.98
N MET A 91 6.98 -9.22 17.32
CA MET A 91 8.30 -9.43 17.93
C MET A 91 8.17 -9.78 19.42
N ARG A 92 9.12 -10.57 19.94
CA ARG A 92 9.19 -10.91 21.38
C ARG A 92 9.56 -9.69 22.21
N LYS A 93 9.03 -9.63 23.43
CA LYS A 93 9.39 -8.57 24.39
C LYS A 93 10.90 -8.51 24.63
N SER A 94 11.58 -9.65 24.75
CA SER A 94 13.04 -9.72 24.91
C SER A 94 13.84 -9.19 23.72
N ASP A 95 13.38 -9.43 22.49
CA ASP A 95 14.04 -8.88 21.28
C ASP A 95 13.82 -7.37 21.20
N ILE A 96 12.62 -6.90 21.54
CA ILE A 96 12.30 -5.47 21.60
C ILE A 96 13.18 -4.77 22.64
N ASP A 97 13.27 -5.33 23.84
CA ASP A 97 14.07 -4.77 24.93
C ASP A 97 15.55 -4.67 24.55
N ARG A 98 16.12 -5.74 23.99
CA ARG A 98 17.49 -5.75 23.48
C ARG A 98 17.74 -4.68 22.39
N ILE A 99 16.80 -4.51 21.46
CA ILE A 99 16.91 -3.49 20.41
C ILE A 99 16.89 -2.09 21.02
N LEU A 100 15.98 -1.85 21.97
CA LEU A 100 15.89 -0.57 22.66
C LEU A 100 17.15 -0.27 23.48
N ASP A 101 17.74 -1.27 24.14
CA ASP A 101 19.03 -1.12 24.84
C ASP A 101 20.17 -0.78 23.86
N ASN A 102 20.23 -1.42 22.70
CA ASN A 102 21.20 -1.10 21.66
C ASN A 102 21.03 0.33 21.10
N CYS A 103 19.81 0.87 21.14
CA CYS A 103 19.55 2.26 20.75
C CYS A 103 20.00 3.28 21.82
N ILE A 104 20.02 2.90 23.10
CA ILE A 104 20.49 3.76 24.20
C ILE A 104 22.02 3.71 24.33
N TYR A 105 22.59 2.50 24.39
CA TYR A 105 24.00 2.28 24.74
C TYR A 105 24.89 1.93 23.55
N GLY A 106 24.30 1.63 22.40
CA GLY A 106 25.02 1.22 21.20
C GLY A 106 25.25 2.36 20.19
N LYS A 107 25.53 1.96 18.95
CA LYS A 107 25.81 2.88 17.84
C LYS A 107 24.68 2.88 16.79
N THR A 108 23.46 2.50 17.18
CA THR A 108 22.30 2.49 16.28
C THR A 108 21.99 3.91 15.82
N LYS A 109 21.90 4.13 14.51
CA LYS A 109 21.61 5.45 13.92
C LYS A 109 20.14 5.63 13.54
N PHE A 110 19.44 4.53 13.23
CA PHE A 110 18.02 4.57 12.86
C PHE A 110 17.23 3.51 13.63
N LEU A 111 16.17 3.94 14.27
CA LEU A 111 15.17 3.06 14.88
C LEU A 111 13.83 3.26 14.18
N TYR A 112 13.41 2.25 13.42
CA TYR A 112 12.08 2.22 12.80
C TYR A 112 11.07 1.61 13.74
N LEU A 113 9.95 2.29 13.93
CA LEU A 113 8.86 1.86 14.81
C LEU A 113 7.52 1.93 14.08
N SER A 114 6.67 0.92 14.29
CA SER A 114 5.26 1.10 13.97
C SER A 114 4.61 2.03 15.01
N PRO A 115 3.61 2.85 14.62
CA PRO A 115 3.02 3.83 15.53
C PRO A 115 2.44 3.19 16.80
N GLU A 116 1.89 1.97 16.71
CA GLU A 116 1.34 1.22 17.84
C GLU A 116 2.41 0.80 18.84
N ARG A 117 3.64 0.60 18.37
CA ARG A 117 4.78 0.25 19.25
C ARG A 117 5.44 1.47 19.86
N LEU A 118 5.39 2.60 19.17
CA LEU A 118 5.93 3.85 19.67
C LEU A 118 5.27 4.28 20.99
N THR A 119 3.97 4.02 21.14
CA THR A 119 3.17 4.47 22.29
C THR A 119 3.18 3.49 23.47
N THR A 120 3.82 2.32 23.36
CA THR A 120 3.92 1.39 24.49
C THR A 120 4.77 1.95 25.62
N GLU A 121 4.42 1.65 26.88
CA GLU A 121 5.14 2.12 28.07
C GLU A 121 6.64 1.80 27.99
N LEU A 122 6.98 0.56 27.61
CA LEU A 122 8.37 0.14 27.44
C LEU A 122 9.13 1.03 26.43
N ALA A 123 8.52 1.30 25.26
CA ALA A 123 9.15 2.16 24.25
C ALA A 123 9.30 3.59 24.76
N ARG A 124 8.27 4.16 25.38
CA ARG A 124 8.30 5.53 25.94
C ARG A 124 9.42 5.72 26.97
N VAL A 125 9.53 4.81 27.96
CA VAL A 125 10.59 4.84 28.97
C VAL A 125 11.99 4.72 28.36
N ARG A 126 12.15 3.93 27.31
CA ARG A 126 13.46 3.76 26.65
C ARG A 126 13.79 4.93 25.74
N ILE A 127 12.81 5.45 24.98
CA ILE A 127 12.97 6.61 24.11
C ILE A 127 13.42 7.85 24.89
N SER A 128 12.86 8.10 26.08
CA SER A 128 13.29 9.25 26.94
C SER A 128 14.76 9.23 27.34
N ARG A 129 15.45 8.07 27.18
CA ARG A 129 16.88 7.89 27.50
C ARG A 129 17.75 7.88 26.24
N MET A 130 17.17 7.94 25.05
CA MET A 130 17.93 7.91 23.79
C MET A 130 18.39 9.31 23.40
N PRO A 131 19.59 9.45 22.84
CA PRO A 131 20.06 10.73 22.27
C PRO A 131 19.40 10.97 20.90
N VAL A 132 18.09 11.24 20.91
CA VAL A 132 17.32 11.42 19.66
C VAL A 132 17.72 12.74 18.99
N ASN A 133 18.04 12.70 17.68
CA ASN A 133 18.41 13.86 16.88
C ASN A 133 17.37 14.27 15.84
N LEU A 134 16.43 13.37 15.51
CA LEU A 134 15.36 13.60 14.53
C LEU A 134 14.20 12.64 14.77
N LEU A 135 12.97 13.15 14.70
CA LEU A 135 11.75 12.35 14.61
C LEU A 135 11.20 12.43 13.17
N ALA A 136 11.33 11.36 12.41
CA ALA A 136 10.81 11.26 11.05
C ALA A 136 9.46 10.52 11.06
N VAL A 137 8.43 11.12 10.46
CA VAL A 137 7.09 10.53 10.34
C VAL A 137 6.81 10.25 8.87
N ASP A 138 6.99 8.99 8.47
CA ASP A 138 6.71 8.55 7.11
C ASP A 138 5.21 8.28 6.92
N GLU A 139 4.73 8.49 5.69
CA GLU A 139 3.31 8.44 5.33
C GLU A 139 2.43 9.27 6.30
N ALA A 140 2.87 10.49 6.59
CA ALA A 140 2.28 11.38 7.59
C ALA A 140 0.78 11.67 7.36
N HIS A 141 0.26 11.46 6.13
CA HIS A 141 -1.18 11.56 5.84
C HIS A 141 -2.04 10.59 6.68
N CYS A 142 -1.42 9.52 7.25
CA CYS A 142 -2.11 8.60 8.15
C CYS A 142 -2.57 9.24 9.47
N ILE A 143 -2.01 10.39 9.86
CA ILE A 143 -2.43 11.12 11.07
C ILE A 143 -3.78 11.81 10.89
N SER A 144 -4.13 12.14 9.66
CA SER A 144 -5.29 12.97 9.34
C SER A 144 -6.54 12.12 9.12
N GLN A 145 -7.62 12.49 9.79
CA GLN A 145 -8.94 11.90 9.53
C GLN A 145 -9.48 12.31 8.15
N TRP A 146 -8.95 13.38 7.57
CA TRP A 146 -9.20 13.81 6.20
C TRP A 146 -8.40 12.97 5.19
N GLY A 147 -7.39 12.21 5.65
CA GLY A 147 -6.57 11.32 4.83
C GLY A 147 -7.32 10.05 4.41
N TYR A 148 -6.91 9.42 3.32
CA TYR A 148 -7.54 8.21 2.80
C TYR A 148 -7.15 6.93 3.58
N ASP A 149 -6.02 6.93 4.30
CA ASP A 149 -5.51 5.82 5.14
C ASP A 149 -5.29 6.30 6.59
N PHE A 150 -6.34 6.84 7.21
CA PHE A 150 -6.25 7.27 8.61
C PHE A 150 -5.95 6.11 9.55
N ARG A 151 -4.94 6.30 10.42
CA ARG A 151 -4.54 5.35 11.46
C ARG A 151 -4.48 6.04 12.81
N ARG A 152 -5.39 5.67 13.72
CA ARG A 152 -5.50 6.32 15.02
C ARG A 152 -4.18 6.39 15.80
N PRO A 153 -3.31 5.35 15.83
CA PRO A 153 -2.05 5.43 16.57
C PRO A 153 -1.09 6.53 16.11
N TYR A 154 -1.32 7.11 14.91
CA TYR A 154 -0.57 8.28 14.45
C TYR A 154 -0.89 9.55 15.25
N LEU A 155 -2.09 9.66 15.83
CA LEU A 155 -2.47 10.81 16.66
C LEU A 155 -1.61 10.92 17.91
N ASP A 156 -1.08 9.79 18.39
CA ASP A 156 -0.31 9.73 19.61
C ASP A 156 1.17 10.05 19.41
N ILE A 157 1.62 10.25 18.14
CA ILE A 157 3.03 10.52 17.81
C ILE A 157 3.49 11.83 18.47
N ALA A 158 2.64 12.85 18.49
CA ALA A 158 2.98 14.14 19.10
C ALA A 158 3.35 14.01 20.58
N SER A 159 2.70 13.09 21.32
CA SER A 159 2.98 12.86 22.75
C SER A 159 4.41 12.35 23.03
N ILE A 160 5.12 11.88 22.00
CA ILE A 160 6.52 11.46 22.13
C ILE A 160 7.44 12.68 22.21
N ARG A 161 7.05 13.82 21.66
CA ARG A 161 7.86 15.05 21.69
C ARG A 161 8.19 15.49 23.12
N GLU A 162 7.27 15.30 24.05
CA GLU A 162 7.47 15.59 25.48
C GLU A 162 8.61 14.76 26.11
N LEU A 163 8.91 13.59 25.51
CA LEU A 163 9.97 12.69 25.98
C LEU A 163 11.32 12.97 25.34
N LEU A 164 11.33 13.76 24.25
CA LEU A 164 12.55 14.05 23.49
C LEU A 164 13.29 15.26 24.08
N PRO A 165 14.61 15.36 23.84
CA PRO A 165 15.34 16.58 24.16
C PRO A 165 14.71 17.81 23.50
N GLU A 166 14.78 18.95 24.16
CA GLU A 166 14.37 20.21 23.55
C GLU A 166 15.11 20.41 22.21
N LYS A 167 14.38 20.84 21.16
CA LYS A 167 14.89 21.09 19.81
C LYS A 167 15.12 19.89 18.91
N VAL A 168 14.56 18.72 19.23
CA VAL A 168 14.50 17.63 18.22
C VAL A 168 13.47 17.99 17.17
N PRO A 169 13.86 18.24 15.90
CA PRO A 169 12.89 18.57 14.85
C PRO A 169 12.05 17.36 14.45
N VAL A 170 10.85 17.64 13.95
CA VAL A 170 9.97 16.65 13.32
C VAL A 170 10.02 16.84 11.81
N LEU A 171 10.32 15.76 11.08
CA LEU A 171 10.16 15.74 9.63
C LEU A 171 9.02 14.81 9.25
N ALA A 172 7.89 15.38 8.85
CA ALA A 172 6.75 14.66 8.32
C ALA A 172 6.87 14.54 6.79
N LEU A 173 6.67 13.33 6.26
CA LEU A 173 6.80 13.06 4.83
C LEU A 173 5.54 12.37 4.29
N THR A 174 5.06 12.83 3.16
CA THR A 174 3.99 12.15 2.42
C THR A 174 4.09 12.42 0.93
N ALA A 175 3.50 11.53 0.12
CA ALA A 175 3.41 11.70 -1.33
C ALA A 175 2.10 12.33 -1.78
N THR A 176 1.07 12.30 -0.93
CA THR A 176 -0.31 12.68 -1.28
C THR A 176 -0.95 13.35 -0.07
N ALA A 177 -1.28 14.61 -0.19
CA ALA A 177 -2.03 15.33 0.82
C ALA A 177 -2.85 16.44 0.17
N THR A 178 -4.14 16.51 0.50
CA THR A 178 -4.98 17.67 0.16
C THR A 178 -4.67 18.83 1.11
N PRO A 179 -5.08 20.07 0.80
CA PRO A 179 -4.83 21.22 1.68
C PRO A 179 -5.33 21.02 3.13
N GLU A 180 -6.44 20.29 3.31
CA GLU A 180 -6.98 19.95 4.62
C GLU A 180 -6.04 19.00 5.37
N VAL A 181 -5.52 17.98 4.68
CA VAL A 181 -4.57 17.02 5.24
C VAL A 181 -3.26 17.70 5.63
N VAL A 182 -2.78 18.63 4.80
CA VAL A 182 -1.57 19.44 5.08
C VAL A 182 -1.68 20.21 6.38
N ARG A 183 -2.83 20.88 6.61
CA ARG A 183 -3.09 21.61 7.86
C ARG A 183 -3.17 20.66 9.05
N ASP A 184 -3.95 19.60 8.91
CA ASP A 184 -4.19 18.64 9.99
C ASP A 184 -2.88 17.92 10.43
N ILE A 185 -1.98 17.58 9.49
CA ILE A 185 -0.67 17.03 9.83
C ILE A 185 0.12 17.97 10.74
N GLN A 186 0.21 19.26 10.40
CA GLN A 186 0.99 20.22 11.17
C GLN A 186 0.36 20.47 12.55
N GLU A 187 -0.97 20.58 12.61
CA GLU A 187 -1.70 20.74 13.87
C GLU A 187 -1.53 19.52 14.79
N LYS A 188 -1.71 18.30 14.25
CA LYS A 188 -1.63 17.05 15.03
C LYS A 188 -0.21 16.67 15.45
N LEU A 189 0.79 17.11 14.72
CA LEU A 189 2.20 16.96 15.08
C LEU A 189 2.72 18.16 15.88
N GLU A 190 1.86 19.12 16.22
CA GLU A 190 2.17 20.30 17.05
C GLU A 190 3.35 21.11 16.51
N PHE A 191 3.31 21.42 15.22
CA PHE A 191 4.32 22.31 14.63
C PHE A 191 4.20 23.72 15.22
N PRO A 192 5.28 24.30 15.74
CA PRO A 192 5.23 25.65 16.33
C PRO A 192 4.91 26.73 15.29
N GLU A 193 5.35 26.52 14.05
CA GLU A 193 5.09 27.39 12.90
C GLU A 193 4.79 26.54 11.66
N PRO A 194 3.88 26.98 10.78
CA PRO A 194 3.66 26.31 9.50
C PRO A 194 4.92 26.30 8.65
N ASN A 195 5.40 25.10 8.27
CA ASN A 195 6.57 24.93 7.42
C ASN A 195 6.34 23.76 6.46
N VAL A 196 5.98 24.10 5.24
CA VAL A 196 5.65 23.12 4.18
C VAL A 196 6.56 23.31 2.99
N LEU A 197 7.31 22.27 2.66
CA LEU A 197 8.12 22.21 1.45
C LEU A 197 7.46 21.26 0.47
N GLN A 198 6.85 21.81 -0.57
CA GLN A 198 6.05 21.06 -1.53
C GLN A 198 6.64 21.17 -2.94
N LYS A 199 6.83 20.02 -3.58
CA LYS A 199 7.07 19.93 -5.01
C LYS A 199 5.73 19.78 -5.73
N SER A 200 5.55 20.48 -6.85
CA SER A 200 4.37 20.26 -7.68
C SER A 200 4.16 18.78 -7.99
N PHE A 201 2.91 18.35 -7.93
CA PHE A 201 2.50 16.99 -8.28
C PHE A 201 2.48 16.76 -9.81
N SER A 202 2.76 17.77 -10.59
CA SER A 202 2.82 17.69 -12.05
C SER A 202 3.89 16.71 -12.54
N ARG A 203 3.55 15.88 -13.50
CA ARG A 203 4.41 14.87 -14.12
C ARG A 203 4.38 15.02 -15.64
N SER A 204 5.33 15.77 -16.19
CA SER A 204 5.41 16.05 -17.64
C SER A 204 5.67 14.81 -18.50
N ASN A 205 6.22 13.74 -17.91
CA ASN A 205 6.53 12.48 -18.58
C ASN A 205 5.42 11.41 -18.43
N LEU A 206 4.38 11.66 -17.61
CA LEU A 206 3.33 10.68 -17.32
C LEU A 206 2.00 11.07 -17.98
N SER A 207 1.61 10.31 -18.99
CA SER A 207 0.33 10.49 -19.68
C SER A 207 -0.78 9.74 -18.96
N TYR A 208 -1.73 10.45 -18.39
CA TYR A 208 -2.95 9.90 -17.84
C TYR A 208 -4.01 9.72 -18.92
N SER A 209 -4.70 8.60 -18.93
CA SER A 209 -5.76 8.32 -19.90
C SER A 209 -6.90 7.54 -19.24
N VAL A 210 -8.13 7.93 -19.51
CA VAL A 210 -9.34 7.18 -19.16
C VAL A 210 -9.98 6.71 -20.46
N LEU A 211 -10.05 5.40 -20.64
CA LEU A 211 -10.59 4.79 -21.82
C LEU A 211 -11.93 4.12 -21.48
N TYR A 212 -13.00 4.57 -22.12
CA TYR A 212 -14.30 3.91 -22.06
C TYR A 212 -14.23 2.63 -22.90
N GLU A 213 -14.34 1.47 -22.27
CA GLU A 213 -14.09 0.21 -22.94
C GLU A 213 -14.97 -0.90 -22.37
N GLU A 214 -15.81 -1.52 -23.20
CA GLU A 214 -16.60 -2.69 -22.81
C GLU A 214 -15.73 -3.95 -22.76
N GLY A 215 -14.78 -4.07 -23.70
CA GLY A 215 -13.83 -5.18 -23.83
C GLY A 215 -12.51 -4.95 -23.09
N LYS A 216 -12.56 -4.66 -21.79
CA LYS A 216 -11.36 -4.33 -20.98
C LYS A 216 -10.21 -5.34 -21.12
N ASP A 217 -10.53 -6.62 -21.24
CA ASP A 217 -9.53 -7.70 -21.35
C ASP A 217 -8.72 -7.59 -22.64
N GLN A 218 -9.38 -7.38 -23.75
CA GLN A 218 -8.71 -7.20 -25.05
C GLN A 218 -7.90 -5.91 -25.05
N LYS A 219 -8.47 -4.82 -24.52
CA LYS A 219 -7.79 -3.53 -24.43
C LYS A 219 -6.54 -3.59 -23.53
N LEU A 220 -6.60 -4.34 -22.44
CA LEU A 220 -5.43 -4.58 -21.57
C LEU A 220 -4.29 -5.25 -22.36
N VAL A 221 -4.60 -6.28 -23.14
CA VAL A 221 -3.64 -6.96 -24.01
C VAL A 221 -3.03 -5.98 -25.02
N ASP A 222 -3.85 -5.16 -25.66
CA ASP A 222 -3.40 -4.20 -26.67
C ASP A 222 -2.48 -3.12 -26.07
N ILE A 223 -2.78 -2.63 -24.85
CA ILE A 223 -1.91 -1.70 -24.14
C ILE A 223 -0.52 -2.32 -23.97
N PHE A 224 -0.42 -3.55 -23.44
CA PHE A 224 0.88 -4.17 -23.19
C PHE A 224 1.54 -4.77 -24.43
N LYS A 225 0.84 -4.93 -25.54
CA LYS A 225 1.46 -5.20 -26.86
C LYS A 225 2.13 -3.95 -27.43
N ARG A 226 1.50 -2.79 -27.28
CA ARG A 226 1.99 -1.50 -27.81
C ARG A 226 3.06 -0.86 -26.94
N VAL A 227 2.83 -0.79 -25.62
CA VAL A 227 3.78 -0.20 -24.67
C VAL A 227 4.76 -1.28 -24.22
N LYS A 228 6.01 -1.17 -24.65
CA LYS A 228 7.09 -2.09 -24.24
C LYS A 228 7.66 -1.66 -22.87
N GLY A 229 8.40 -2.57 -22.21
CA GLY A 229 8.98 -2.33 -20.89
C GLY A 229 8.13 -2.87 -19.75
N SER A 230 8.54 -2.59 -18.52
CA SER A 230 7.89 -3.08 -17.30
C SER A 230 6.49 -2.46 -17.13
N GLY A 231 5.55 -3.22 -16.56
CA GLY A 231 4.20 -2.75 -16.34
C GLY A 231 3.54 -3.29 -15.07
N ILE A 232 2.49 -2.58 -14.65
CA ILE A 232 1.66 -2.97 -13.50
C ILE A 232 0.19 -2.93 -13.95
N VAL A 233 -0.59 -3.91 -13.48
CA VAL A 233 -2.05 -3.95 -13.66
C VAL A 233 -2.71 -3.97 -12.30
N TYR A 234 -3.45 -2.94 -11.96
CA TYR A 234 -4.20 -2.88 -10.71
C TYR A 234 -5.63 -3.42 -10.88
N VAL A 235 -5.99 -4.32 -9.97
CA VAL A 235 -7.35 -4.87 -9.82
C VAL A 235 -7.72 -4.91 -8.34
N ARG A 236 -9.03 -4.95 -8.04
CA ARG A 236 -9.49 -4.86 -6.65
C ARG A 236 -9.52 -6.18 -5.89
N ASN A 237 -9.56 -7.32 -6.56
CA ASN A 237 -9.67 -8.60 -5.88
C ASN A 237 -8.60 -9.61 -6.29
N ARG A 238 -8.28 -10.53 -5.37
CA ARG A 238 -7.21 -11.53 -5.53
C ARG A 238 -7.41 -12.43 -6.74
N ARG A 239 -8.65 -12.83 -7.03
CA ARG A 239 -8.96 -13.70 -8.17
C ARG A 239 -8.64 -13.02 -9.50
N LYS A 240 -9.06 -11.77 -9.66
CA LYS A 240 -8.79 -10.99 -10.88
C LYS A 240 -7.30 -10.75 -11.13
N THR A 241 -6.43 -10.71 -10.09
CA THR A 241 -4.98 -10.61 -10.32
C THR A 241 -4.46 -11.80 -11.10
N LYS A 242 -4.90 -13.00 -10.73
CA LYS A 242 -4.52 -14.24 -11.40
C LYS A 242 -5.12 -14.31 -12.81
N GLU A 243 -6.38 -13.94 -12.97
CA GLU A 243 -7.07 -13.91 -14.27
C GLU A 243 -6.37 -12.98 -15.26
N ALA A 244 -6.04 -11.73 -14.85
CA ALA A 244 -5.32 -10.76 -15.67
C ALA A 244 -3.91 -11.24 -16.05
N ALA A 245 -3.16 -11.82 -15.10
CA ALA A 245 -1.84 -12.39 -15.40
C ALA A 245 -1.93 -13.56 -16.40
N MET A 246 -2.90 -14.45 -16.25
CA MET A 246 -3.13 -15.56 -17.17
C MET A 246 -3.55 -15.08 -18.56
N LEU A 247 -4.40 -14.07 -18.65
CA LEU A 247 -4.80 -13.44 -19.91
C LEU A 247 -3.58 -12.91 -20.68
N LEU A 248 -2.73 -12.13 -20.01
CA LEU A 248 -1.51 -11.58 -20.61
C LEU A 248 -0.56 -12.68 -21.08
N ARG A 249 -0.35 -13.74 -20.28
CA ARG A 249 0.48 -14.89 -20.64
C ARG A 249 -0.02 -15.62 -21.89
N ARG A 250 -1.34 -15.82 -22.03
CA ARG A 250 -1.96 -16.43 -23.21
C ARG A 250 -1.67 -15.65 -24.51
N HIS A 251 -1.43 -14.33 -24.38
CA HIS A 251 -1.09 -13.46 -25.50
C HIS A 251 0.43 -13.21 -25.64
N GLY A 252 1.27 -14.05 -25.03
CA GLY A 252 2.73 -14.00 -25.16
C GLY A 252 3.39 -12.88 -24.34
N ILE A 253 2.68 -12.29 -23.37
CA ILE A 253 3.22 -11.24 -22.50
C ILE A 253 3.62 -11.88 -21.17
N SER A 254 4.93 -11.79 -20.82
CA SER A 254 5.43 -12.28 -19.52
C SER A 254 4.76 -11.50 -18.39
N ALA A 255 3.94 -12.18 -17.59
CA ALA A 255 3.17 -11.56 -16.50
C ALA A 255 3.08 -12.49 -15.29
N ASP A 256 2.98 -11.94 -14.09
CA ASP A 256 2.69 -12.69 -12.87
C ASP A 256 1.67 -11.91 -12.03
N TYR A 257 1.22 -12.51 -10.92
CA TYR A 257 0.21 -11.92 -10.05
C TYR A 257 0.72 -11.75 -8.62
N TYR A 258 0.22 -10.71 -7.93
CA TYR A 258 0.61 -10.39 -6.57
C TYR A 258 -0.59 -9.88 -5.74
N HIS A 259 -0.76 -10.42 -4.54
CA HIS A 259 -1.78 -9.98 -3.58
C HIS A 259 -1.41 -10.37 -2.14
N ALA A 260 -2.03 -9.77 -1.16
CA ALA A 260 -1.76 -10.01 0.26
C ALA A 260 -2.03 -11.46 0.75
N GLY A 261 -2.80 -12.25 0.00
CA GLY A 261 -3.06 -13.65 0.32
C GLY A 261 -1.97 -14.64 -0.12
N LEU A 262 -0.87 -14.16 -0.72
CA LEU A 262 0.32 -14.97 -0.98
C LEU A 262 1.20 -15.02 0.27
N THR A 263 1.95 -16.10 0.43
CA THR A 263 2.96 -16.19 1.48
C THR A 263 4.04 -15.12 1.31
N SER A 264 4.76 -14.78 2.36
CA SER A 264 5.87 -13.82 2.26
C SER A 264 6.96 -14.27 1.31
N GLU A 265 7.23 -15.57 1.26
CA GLU A 265 8.22 -16.14 0.35
C GLU A 265 7.78 -15.99 -1.12
N GLU A 266 6.53 -16.35 -1.44
CA GLU A 266 5.97 -16.15 -2.78
C GLU A 266 5.98 -14.69 -3.18
N ARG A 267 5.59 -13.78 -2.26
CA ARG A 267 5.62 -12.34 -2.50
C ARG A 267 7.02 -11.86 -2.84
N SER A 268 8.02 -12.24 -2.06
CA SER A 268 9.43 -11.87 -2.30
C SER A 268 9.94 -12.39 -3.63
N GLN A 269 9.70 -13.67 -3.96
CA GLN A 269 10.13 -14.28 -5.22
C GLN A 269 9.50 -13.58 -6.44
N LYS A 270 8.20 -13.30 -6.40
CA LYS A 270 7.49 -12.64 -7.50
C LYS A 270 7.93 -11.19 -7.66
N GLN A 271 8.13 -10.48 -6.57
CA GLN A 271 8.65 -9.11 -6.57
C GLN A 271 10.06 -9.06 -7.16
N GLU A 272 10.95 -9.96 -6.74
CA GLU A 272 12.32 -10.05 -7.26
C GLU A 272 12.35 -10.39 -8.75
N ALA A 273 11.50 -11.33 -9.19
CA ALA A 273 11.36 -11.67 -10.60
C ALA A 273 10.90 -10.47 -11.45
N TRP A 274 10.00 -9.64 -10.92
CA TRP A 274 9.56 -8.44 -11.62
C TRP A 274 10.61 -7.32 -11.55
N MET A 275 11.26 -7.10 -10.39
CA MET A 275 12.35 -6.12 -10.25
C MET A 275 13.51 -6.42 -11.19
N SER A 276 13.92 -7.69 -11.33
CA SER A 276 15.00 -8.13 -12.22
C SER A 276 14.61 -8.20 -13.71
N GLY A 277 13.34 -7.95 -14.06
CA GLY A 277 12.84 -8.01 -15.43
C GLY A 277 12.54 -9.41 -15.96
N LYS A 278 12.71 -10.48 -15.17
CA LYS A 278 12.30 -11.86 -15.52
C LYS A 278 10.78 -11.96 -15.74
N CYS A 279 10.02 -11.17 -14.98
CA CYS A 279 8.60 -10.95 -15.19
C CYS A 279 8.40 -9.50 -15.67
N ARG A 280 7.72 -9.32 -16.80
CA ARG A 280 7.52 -7.98 -17.39
C ARG A 280 6.37 -7.23 -16.76
N VAL A 281 5.22 -7.87 -16.53
CA VAL A 281 3.98 -7.24 -16.06
C VAL A 281 3.53 -7.90 -14.76
N MET A 282 3.25 -7.08 -13.74
CA MET A 282 2.70 -7.55 -12.48
C MET A 282 1.21 -7.17 -12.37
N ALA A 283 0.32 -8.17 -12.34
CA ALA A 283 -1.09 -7.96 -12.06
C ALA A 283 -1.33 -8.07 -10.55
N CYS A 284 -1.86 -7.03 -9.91
CA CYS A 284 -1.84 -6.94 -8.47
C CYS A 284 -3.04 -6.20 -7.87
N THR A 285 -3.22 -6.38 -6.56
CA THR A 285 -4.02 -5.48 -5.74
C THR A 285 -3.13 -4.36 -5.18
N ASN A 286 -3.71 -3.41 -4.44
CA ASN A 286 -2.99 -2.36 -3.71
C ASN A 286 -1.89 -2.88 -2.77
N ALA A 287 -1.90 -4.19 -2.42
CA ALA A 287 -0.82 -4.83 -1.66
C ALA A 287 0.54 -4.82 -2.39
N PHE A 288 0.55 -4.70 -3.72
CA PHE A 288 1.75 -4.47 -4.52
C PHE A 288 1.90 -2.98 -4.75
N GLY A 289 2.48 -2.30 -3.78
CA GLY A 289 2.48 -0.86 -3.87
C GLY A 289 3.55 -0.20 -3.03
N MET A 290 3.26 0.06 -1.78
CA MET A 290 4.15 0.81 -0.90
C MET A 290 5.53 0.11 -0.78
N GLY A 291 6.61 0.90 -0.92
CA GLY A 291 7.98 0.38 -0.90
C GLY A 291 8.54 -0.12 -2.25
N ILE A 292 7.74 -0.22 -3.31
CA ILE A 292 8.23 -0.64 -4.63
C ILE A 292 8.83 0.57 -5.36
N ASP A 293 10.11 0.50 -5.65
CA ASP A 293 10.86 1.55 -6.36
C ASP A 293 11.57 0.98 -7.60
N LYS A 294 10.79 0.70 -8.67
CA LYS A 294 11.31 0.34 -9.99
C LYS A 294 11.21 1.55 -10.92
N PRO A 295 12.33 2.08 -11.44
CA PRO A 295 12.33 3.32 -12.19
C PRO A 295 11.67 3.22 -13.57
N ASP A 296 11.83 2.08 -14.26
CA ASP A 296 11.53 1.83 -15.66
C ASP A 296 10.13 1.28 -15.93
N VAL A 297 9.14 1.56 -15.08
CA VAL A 297 7.76 1.17 -15.33
C VAL A 297 7.16 2.04 -16.43
N ARG A 298 6.80 1.42 -17.57
CA ARG A 298 6.29 2.15 -18.75
C ARG A 298 4.77 2.31 -18.78
N ALA A 299 4.03 1.36 -18.17
CA ALA A 299 2.58 1.44 -18.09
C ALA A 299 2.05 0.97 -16.75
N VAL A 300 1.08 1.72 -16.21
CA VAL A 300 0.22 1.31 -15.11
C VAL A 300 -1.21 1.29 -15.63
N ALA A 301 -1.86 0.14 -15.61
CA ALA A 301 -3.23 -0.03 -16.05
C ALA A 301 -4.15 -0.34 -14.86
N HIS A 302 -5.28 0.35 -14.76
CA HIS A 302 -6.33 0.07 -13.79
C HIS A 302 -7.54 -0.55 -14.51
N LEU A 303 -7.93 -1.76 -14.14
CA LEU A 303 -9.12 -2.42 -14.70
C LEU A 303 -10.41 -2.01 -14.01
N GLU A 304 -10.31 -1.38 -12.87
CA GLU A 304 -11.44 -0.93 -12.06
C GLU A 304 -11.15 0.46 -11.50
N LEU A 305 -12.21 1.25 -11.33
CA LEU A 305 -12.09 2.60 -10.75
C LEU A 305 -11.55 2.52 -9.31
N PRO A 306 -10.48 3.24 -8.97
CA PRO A 306 -10.00 3.34 -7.60
C PRO A 306 -11.03 4.07 -6.71
N ASP A 307 -10.98 3.79 -5.40
CA ASP A 307 -11.92 4.36 -4.40
C ASP A 307 -11.56 5.78 -3.98
N SER A 308 -10.40 6.26 -4.41
CA SER A 308 -9.99 7.64 -4.18
C SER A 308 -8.97 8.09 -5.21
N LEU A 309 -8.87 9.39 -5.43
CA LEU A 309 -7.85 9.96 -6.32
C LEU A 309 -6.45 9.91 -5.71
N GLU A 310 -6.34 9.88 -4.38
CA GLU A 310 -5.06 9.70 -3.68
C GLU A 310 -4.48 8.32 -3.98
N ALA A 311 -5.26 7.25 -3.85
CA ALA A 311 -4.85 5.90 -4.19
C ALA A 311 -4.49 5.80 -5.68
N TYR A 312 -5.32 6.34 -6.56
CA TYR A 312 -5.04 6.39 -8.00
C TYR A 312 -3.73 7.09 -8.30
N PHE A 313 -3.50 8.26 -7.71
CA PHE A 313 -2.28 9.04 -7.93
C PHE A 313 -1.02 8.31 -7.44
N GLN A 314 -1.08 7.66 -6.29
CA GLN A 314 0.03 6.84 -5.78
C GLN A 314 0.33 5.63 -6.67
N GLU A 315 -0.70 4.93 -7.14
CA GLU A 315 -0.58 3.75 -7.99
C GLU A 315 -0.09 4.13 -9.39
N ALA A 316 -0.71 5.11 -10.03
CA ALA A 316 -0.33 5.65 -11.33
C ALA A 316 1.08 6.27 -11.32
N GLY A 317 1.43 6.96 -10.23
CA GLY A 317 2.72 7.60 -10.02
C GLY A 317 3.93 6.66 -9.95
N ARG A 318 3.71 5.33 -9.98
CA ARG A 318 4.79 4.33 -10.11
C ARG A 318 5.39 4.30 -11.50
N ALA A 319 4.64 4.76 -12.52
CA ALA A 319 5.13 4.82 -13.89
C ALA A 319 6.11 6.00 -14.10
N GLY A 320 7.15 5.77 -14.88
CA GLY A 320 8.07 6.80 -15.36
C GLY A 320 8.88 7.52 -14.27
N ARG A 321 9.35 6.82 -13.25
CA ARG A 321 10.17 7.42 -12.19
C ARG A 321 11.57 7.83 -12.66
N ASP A 322 12.02 7.26 -13.77
CA ASP A 322 13.26 7.61 -14.46
C ASP A 322 13.16 8.87 -15.32
N GLY A 323 11.98 9.50 -15.39
CA GLY A 323 11.75 10.68 -16.23
C GLY A 323 11.33 10.36 -17.67
N GLU A 324 11.46 9.10 -18.09
CA GLU A 324 11.07 8.65 -19.41
C GLU A 324 9.55 8.56 -19.56
N LYS A 325 9.06 8.70 -20.81
CA LYS A 325 7.64 8.67 -21.13
C LYS A 325 6.96 7.41 -20.62
N ALA A 326 5.87 7.58 -19.88
CA ALA A 326 5.09 6.52 -19.30
C ALA A 326 3.59 6.80 -19.34
N TYR A 327 2.78 5.77 -19.12
CA TYR A 327 1.33 5.82 -19.28
C TYR A 327 0.62 5.30 -18.05
N ALA A 328 -0.38 6.04 -17.57
CA ALA A 328 -1.34 5.60 -16.58
C ALA A 328 -2.71 5.49 -17.25
N VAL A 329 -3.22 4.28 -17.39
CA VAL A 329 -4.44 4.00 -18.14
C VAL A 329 -5.51 3.44 -17.21
N LEU A 330 -6.64 4.13 -17.10
CA LEU A 330 -7.83 3.64 -16.42
C LEU A 330 -8.82 3.12 -17.47
N LEU A 331 -9.13 1.82 -17.40
CA LEU A 331 -10.17 1.21 -18.22
C LEU A 331 -11.50 1.31 -17.47
N TYR A 332 -12.40 2.13 -17.97
CA TYR A 332 -13.65 2.49 -17.29
C TYR A 332 -14.89 1.98 -18.04
N GLN A 333 -15.87 1.54 -17.27
CA GLN A 333 -17.22 1.23 -17.74
C GLN A 333 -18.23 1.98 -16.86
N SER A 334 -19.36 2.38 -17.41
CA SER A 334 -20.41 3.11 -16.67
C SER A 334 -20.89 2.37 -15.40
N GLN A 335 -20.81 1.03 -15.42
CA GLN A 335 -21.18 0.19 -14.27
C GLN A 335 -20.16 0.20 -13.14
N ASP A 336 -18.92 0.65 -13.39
CA ASP A 336 -17.85 0.63 -12.37
C ASP A 336 -18.15 1.63 -11.25
N GLY A 337 -18.64 2.82 -11.58
CA GLY A 337 -19.09 3.80 -10.58
C GLY A 337 -20.22 3.26 -9.69
N GLN A 338 -21.25 2.63 -10.30
CA GLN A 338 -22.34 2.02 -9.55
C GLN A 338 -21.87 0.86 -8.67
N ARG A 339 -20.95 0.04 -9.17
CA ARG A 339 -20.34 -1.04 -8.39
C ARG A 339 -19.57 -0.50 -7.19
N LEU A 340 -18.83 0.57 -7.39
CA LEU A 340 -18.07 1.23 -6.33
C LEU A 340 -18.99 1.80 -5.23
N LEU A 341 -20.09 2.43 -5.62
CA LEU A 341 -21.10 2.93 -4.67
C LEU A 341 -21.78 1.80 -3.89
N ARG A 342 -22.13 0.68 -4.54
CA ARG A 342 -22.66 -0.50 -3.81
C ARG A 342 -21.65 -1.08 -2.82
N GLN A 343 -20.36 -1.12 -3.18
CA GLN A 343 -19.30 -1.56 -2.26
C GLN A 343 -19.17 -0.61 -1.07
N PHE A 344 -19.30 0.69 -1.31
CA PHE A 344 -19.33 1.69 -0.25
C PHE A 344 -20.46 1.47 0.75
N GLU A 345 -21.68 1.20 0.28
CA GLU A 345 -22.82 0.89 1.16
C GLU A 345 -22.52 -0.31 2.07
N GLN A 346 -21.85 -1.33 1.54
CA GLN A 346 -21.44 -2.52 2.30
C GLN A 346 -20.27 -2.27 3.25
N ALA A 347 -19.47 -1.23 3.00
CA ALA A 347 -18.30 -0.89 3.82
C ALA A 347 -18.67 -0.23 5.16
N PHE A 348 -19.90 0.23 5.34
CA PHE A 348 -20.37 0.87 6.55
C PHE A 348 -21.54 0.08 7.18
N PRO A 349 -21.25 -1.09 7.80
CA PRO A 349 -22.27 -1.92 8.43
C PRO A 349 -22.91 -1.21 9.64
N PRO A 350 -24.12 -1.61 10.04
CA PRO A 350 -24.72 -1.14 11.29
C PRO A 350 -23.81 -1.39 12.49
N LEU A 351 -23.81 -0.49 13.46
CA LEU A 351 -22.92 -0.58 14.63
C LEU A 351 -23.17 -1.84 15.47
N GLU A 352 -24.36 -2.40 15.41
CA GLU A 352 -24.68 -3.70 16.04
C GLU A 352 -23.86 -4.85 15.45
N GLU A 353 -23.62 -4.84 14.14
CA GLU A 353 -22.73 -5.83 13.51
C GLU A 353 -21.26 -5.61 13.92
N VAL A 354 -20.85 -4.36 14.14
CA VAL A 354 -19.50 -4.06 14.65
C VAL A 354 -19.33 -4.63 16.07
N ARG A 355 -20.34 -4.43 16.94
CA ARG A 355 -20.37 -5.01 18.29
C ARG A 355 -20.37 -6.53 18.27
N ARG A 356 -21.13 -7.14 17.36
CA ARG A 356 -21.17 -8.58 17.15
C ARG A 356 -19.79 -9.14 16.78
N VAL A 357 -19.09 -8.49 15.84
CA VAL A 357 -17.75 -8.87 15.43
C VAL A 357 -16.75 -8.71 16.60
N TYR A 358 -16.85 -7.63 17.36
CA TYR A 358 -15.98 -7.41 18.52
C TYR A 358 -16.17 -8.47 19.61
N ARG A 359 -17.44 -8.84 19.91
CA ARG A 359 -17.75 -9.94 20.83
C ARG A 359 -17.17 -11.27 20.36
N ALA A 360 -17.29 -11.55 19.05
CA ALA A 360 -16.71 -12.73 18.44
C ALA A 360 -15.19 -12.76 18.52
N LEU A 361 -14.49 -11.61 18.33
CA LEU A 361 -13.02 -11.52 18.50
C LEU A 361 -12.59 -11.90 19.92
N GLY A 362 -13.26 -11.38 20.94
CA GLY A 362 -12.98 -11.73 22.32
C GLY A 362 -13.12 -13.23 22.60
N SER A 363 -14.13 -13.86 22.00
CA SER A 363 -14.33 -15.32 22.13
C SER A 363 -13.30 -16.11 21.33
N TYR A 364 -12.95 -15.66 20.13
CA TYR A 364 -11.97 -16.32 19.26
C TYR A 364 -10.57 -16.38 19.88
N PHE A 365 -10.14 -15.29 20.50
CA PHE A 365 -8.84 -15.20 21.18
C PHE A 365 -8.89 -15.57 22.67
N GLN A 366 -10.06 -15.99 23.16
CA GLN A 366 -10.27 -16.39 24.58
C GLN A 366 -9.84 -15.28 25.57
N LEU A 367 -10.07 -14.01 25.20
CA LEU A 367 -9.72 -12.87 26.03
C LEU A 367 -10.79 -12.63 27.11
N ALA A 368 -10.39 -12.45 28.34
CA ALA A 368 -11.28 -11.99 29.41
C ALA A 368 -11.55 -10.48 29.27
N VAL A 369 -12.68 -10.01 29.80
CA VAL A 369 -12.92 -8.56 29.95
C VAL A 369 -11.89 -7.99 30.92
N GLY A 370 -11.31 -6.83 30.59
CA GLY A 370 -10.20 -6.20 31.34
C GLY A 370 -8.81 -6.74 30.99
N SER A 371 -8.67 -7.53 29.90
CA SER A 371 -7.37 -8.05 29.46
C SER A 371 -7.09 -7.76 27.97
N GLY A 372 -5.90 -8.10 27.51
CA GLY A 372 -5.51 -8.10 26.10
C GLY A 372 -4.84 -6.82 25.62
N GLU A 373 -4.71 -5.75 26.42
CA GLU A 373 -4.02 -4.53 25.99
C GLU A 373 -2.56 -4.81 25.61
N GLY A 374 -2.16 -4.36 24.42
CA GLY A 374 -0.83 -4.57 23.87
C GLY A 374 -0.54 -5.99 23.37
N GLU A 375 -1.51 -6.91 23.42
CA GLU A 375 -1.35 -8.28 22.93
C GLU A 375 -1.68 -8.41 21.45
N SER A 376 -0.87 -9.18 20.73
CA SER A 376 -1.02 -9.46 19.29
C SER A 376 -1.35 -10.92 19.06
N PHE A 377 -2.33 -11.18 18.19
CA PHE A 377 -2.79 -12.53 17.87
C PHE A 377 -2.76 -12.76 16.37
N ASP A 378 -2.31 -13.94 15.94
CA ASP A 378 -2.44 -14.35 14.53
C ASP A 378 -3.92 -14.47 14.15
N PHE A 379 -4.29 -13.92 12.99
CA PHE A 379 -5.68 -13.79 12.61
C PHE A 379 -5.94 -14.25 11.18
N ASP A 380 -6.77 -15.27 11.03
CA ASP A 380 -7.33 -15.69 9.76
C ASP A 380 -8.81 -15.33 9.69
N ILE A 381 -9.14 -14.30 8.91
CA ILE A 381 -10.51 -13.82 8.74
C ILE A 381 -11.43 -14.90 8.17
N VAL A 382 -10.93 -15.81 7.34
CA VAL A 382 -11.76 -16.87 6.73
C VAL A 382 -12.19 -17.86 7.80
N THR A 383 -11.23 -18.39 8.57
CA THR A 383 -11.53 -19.31 9.69
C THR A 383 -12.40 -18.61 10.74
N PHE A 384 -12.09 -17.35 11.07
CA PHE A 384 -12.90 -16.57 12.01
C PHE A 384 -14.36 -16.44 11.57
N THR A 385 -14.59 -16.03 10.32
CA THR A 385 -15.96 -15.85 9.82
C THR A 385 -16.75 -17.15 9.71
N GLN A 386 -16.07 -18.26 9.39
CA GLN A 386 -16.68 -19.59 9.39
C GLN A 386 -17.10 -20.02 10.79
N ASN A 387 -16.21 -19.87 11.80
CA ASN A 387 -16.48 -20.28 13.18
C ASN A 387 -17.67 -19.52 13.80
N PHE A 388 -17.85 -18.24 13.45
CA PHE A 388 -18.90 -17.38 14.03
C PHE A 388 -20.06 -17.10 13.08
N GLN A 389 -20.12 -17.76 11.92
CA GLN A 389 -21.17 -17.60 10.90
C GLN A 389 -21.38 -16.13 10.53
N LEU A 390 -20.27 -15.42 10.26
CA LEU A 390 -20.26 -14.01 9.90
C LEU A 390 -20.05 -13.84 8.39
N ASN A 391 -20.57 -12.73 7.84
CA ASN A 391 -20.25 -12.35 6.46
C ASN A 391 -18.83 -11.74 6.40
N ILE A 392 -17.97 -12.25 5.51
CA ILE A 392 -16.57 -11.85 5.44
C ILE A 392 -16.39 -10.36 5.10
N PHE A 393 -17.22 -9.78 4.23
CA PHE A 393 -17.13 -8.37 3.85
C PHE A 393 -17.56 -7.47 5.00
N THR A 394 -18.69 -7.77 5.63
CA THR A 394 -19.19 -7.05 6.82
C THR A 394 -18.20 -7.15 7.97
N THR A 395 -17.61 -8.32 8.20
CA THR A 395 -16.59 -8.54 9.22
C THR A 395 -15.35 -7.69 8.97
N TYR A 396 -14.83 -7.69 7.73
CA TYR A 396 -13.67 -6.86 7.39
C TYR A 396 -13.96 -5.37 7.62
N SER A 397 -15.14 -4.89 7.21
CA SER A 397 -15.57 -3.51 7.43
C SER A 397 -15.70 -3.18 8.93
N ALA A 398 -16.27 -4.09 9.72
CA ALA A 398 -16.36 -3.94 11.17
C ALA A 398 -14.98 -3.86 11.85
N LEU A 399 -14.04 -4.72 11.43
CA LEU A 399 -12.65 -4.68 11.91
C LEU A 399 -11.98 -3.34 11.59
N ARG A 400 -12.19 -2.79 10.40
CA ARG A 400 -11.67 -1.47 10.04
C ARG A 400 -12.28 -0.35 10.87
N ILE A 401 -13.57 -0.43 11.21
CA ILE A 401 -14.22 0.53 12.11
C ILE A 401 -13.64 0.42 13.52
N LEU A 402 -13.41 -0.77 14.04
CA LEU A 402 -12.77 -1.01 15.33
C LEU A 402 -11.33 -0.45 15.38
N GLU A 403 -10.55 -0.67 14.31
CA GLU A 403 -9.22 -0.10 14.14
C GLU A 403 -9.25 1.41 14.14
N GLN A 404 -10.11 2.00 13.34
CA GLN A 404 -10.28 3.45 13.26
C GLN A 404 -10.78 4.08 14.57
N SER A 405 -11.51 3.31 15.38
CA SER A 405 -11.97 3.73 16.70
C SER A 405 -10.93 3.50 17.81
N GLY A 406 -9.77 2.92 17.47
CA GLY A 406 -8.65 2.72 18.39
C GLY A 406 -8.85 1.57 19.38
N TRP A 407 -9.65 0.56 19.02
CA TRP A 407 -9.80 -0.64 19.83
C TRP A 407 -8.79 -1.71 19.45
N ILE A 408 -8.50 -1.84 18.17
CA ILE A 408 -7.55 -2.80 17.63
C ILE A 408 -6.64 -2.13 16.59
N ALA A 409 -5.54 -2.78 16.25
CA ALA A 409 -4.78 -2.51 15.03
C ALA A 409 -4.68 -3.78 14.19
N LEU A 410 -4.85 -3.64 12.89
CA LEU A 410 -4.68 -4.72 11.93
C LEU A 410 -3.31 -4.62 11.29
N THR A 411 -2.54 -5.70 11.32
CA THR A 411 -1.24 -5.73 10.66
C THR A 411 -1.29 -6.62 9.42
N GLU A 412 -0.44 -6.31 8.44
CA GLU A 412 -0.24 -7.21 7.31
C GLU A 412 0.48 -8.49 7.75
N ALA A 413 0.36 -9.56 6.94
CA ALA A 413 1.14 -10.77 7.14
C ALA A 413 2.64 -10.45 7.15
N VAL A 414 3.29 -10.75 8.27
CA VAL A 414 4.71 -10.47 8.47
C VAL A 414 5.46 -11.78 8.58
N PHE A 415 6.42 -11.98 7.68
CA PHE A 415 7.30 -13.13 7.80
C PHE A 415 8.26 -12.95 8.99
N ILE A 416 8.08 -13.75 10.02
CA ILE A 416 9.03 -13.91 11.13
C ILE A 416 9.61 -15.31 11.00
N PRO A 417 10.90 -15.46 10.65
CA PRO A 417 11.52 -16.77 10.53
C PRO A 417 11.50 -17.50 11.85
N SER A 418 11.32 -18.80 11.82
CA SER A 418 11.44 -19.63 13.02
C SER A 418 12.82 -19.48 13.66
N ARG A 419 12.85 -19.52 15.00
CA ARG A 419 14.07 -19.42 15.79
C ARG A 419 14.09 -20.51 16.86
N LEU A 420 15.28 -20.91 17.24
CA LEU A 420 15.49 -21.90 18.30
C LEU A 420 16.72 -21.54 19.11
N GLN A 421 16.61 -21.73 20.43
CA GLN A 421 17.74 -21.72 21.37
C GLN A 421 17.64 -22.92 22.25
N ILE A 422 18.76 -23.58 22.50
CA ILE A 422 18.85 -24.65 23.50
C ILE A 422 19.01 -24.00 24.88
N ILE A 423 18.05 -24.23 25.78
CA ILE A 423 17.98 -23.56 27.08
C ILE A 423 18.49 -24.41 28.22
N VAL A 424 18.85 -25.66 27.94
CA VAL A 424 19.41 -26.59 28.94
C VAL A 424 20.93 -26.79 28.79
N GLY A 425 21.59 -27.21 29.85
CA GLY A 425 23.02 -27.56 29.81
C GLY A 425 23.28 -28.81 28.94
N LYS A 426 24.57 -29.01 28.56
CA LYS A 426 24.98 -30.10 27.67
C LYS A 426 24.68 -31.48 28.26
N GLU A 427 24.81 -31.64 29.57
CA GLU A 427 24.54 -32.91 30.28
C GLU A 427 23.07 -33.29 30.25
N VAL A 428 22.19 -32.33 30.53
CA VAL A 428 20.73 -32.51 30.49
C VAL A 428 20.27 -32.81 29.04
N LEU A 429 20.84 -32.11 28.05
CA LEU A 429 20.55 -32.38 26.67
C LEU A 429 20.96 -33.79 26.23
N TYR A 430 22.15 -34.25 26.67
CA TYR A 430 22.64 -35.59 26.37
C TYR A 430 21.74 -36.67 26.97
N ASP A 431 21.35 -36.52 28.23
CA ASP A 431 20.41 -37.42 28.93
C ASP A 431 19.05 -37.47 28.20
N TYR A 432 18.54 -36.31 27.75
CA TYR A 432 17.31 -36.22 26.99
C TYR A 432 17.40 -36.96 25.66
N GLN A 433 18.51 -36.81 24.94
CA GLN A 433 18.77 -37.51 23.67
C GLN A 433 18.78 -39.04 23.84
N LEU A 434 19.32 -39.56 24.91
CA LEU A 434 19.34 -41.00 25.21
C LEU A 434 17.92 -41.54 25.45
N ARG A 435 17.05 -40.76 26.08
CA ARG A 435 15.65 -41.18 26.39
C ARG A 435 14.70 -41.03 25.19
N HIS A 436 15.00 -40.13 24.22
CA HIS A 436 14.11 -39.75 23.13
C HIS A 436 14.76 -39.95 21.76
N SER A 437 14.91 -41.20 21.31
CA SER A 437 15.62 -41.58 20.08
C SER A 437 15.09 -40.91 18.79
N LYS A 438 13.79 -40.60 18.72
CA LYS A 438 13.19 -39.89 17.60
C LYS A 438 13.62 -38.42 17.53
N LEU A 439 13.75 -37.76 18.68
CA LEU A 439 14.13 -36.35 18.79
C LEU A 439 15.66 -36.17 18.77
N ASP A 440 16.42 -37.22 19.13
CA ASP A 440 17.87 -37.21 19.06
C ASP A 440 18.42 -36.91 17.68
N LYS A 441 17.81 -37.47 16.63
CA LYS A 441 18.21 -37.20 15.24
C LYS A 441 18.05 -35.71 14.89
N LEU A 442 16.93 -35.09 15.30
CA LEU A 442 16.66 -33.67 15.07
C LEU A 442 17.67 -32.79 15.81
N LEU A 443 17.90 -33.07 17.11
CA LEU A 443 18.87 -32.33 17.94
C LEU A 443 20.29 -32.41 17.38
N LYS A 444 20.72 -33.59 16.92
CA LYS A 444 22.03 -33.77 16.28
C LYS A 444 22.17 -32.98 14.98
N VAL A 445 21.13 -32.91 14.14
CA VAL A 445 21.14 -32.10 12.93
C VAL A 445 21.20 -30.61 13.27
N ILE A 446 20.42 -30.15 14.26
CA ILE A 446 20.45 -28.75 14.72
C ILE A 446 21.86 -28.39 15.21
N LEU A 447 22.45 -29.18 16.08
CA LEU A 447 23.78 -28.92 16.66
C LEU A 447 24.90 -28.90 15.60
N ARG A 448 24.78 -29.70 14.55
CA ARG A 448 25.76 -29.75 13.44
C ARG A 448 25.59 -28.60 12.44
N THR A 449 24.37 -28.18 12.23
CA THR A 449 24.04 -27.20 11.18
C THR A 449 24.12 -25.76 11.69
N TYR A 450 23.81 -25.53 12.95
CA TYR A 450 23.66 -24.19 13.51
C TYR A 450 24.62 -23.95 14.69
N GLN A 451 25.65 -23.14 14.42
CA GLN A 451 26.57 -22.71 15.47
C GLN A 451 25.90 -21.72 16.41
N GLY A 452 26.19 -21.79 17.69
CA GLY A 452 25.70 -20.84 18.70
C GLY A 452 24.31 -21.13 19.25
N ALA A 453 23.68 -22.29 18.93
CA ALA A 453 22.34 -22.65 19.39
C ALA A 453 22.16 -22.67 20.93
N PHE A 454 23.25 -22.84 21.72
CA PHE A 454 23.25 -22.71 23.17
C PHE A 454 23.36 -21.28 23.70
N GLN A 455 23.91 -20.37 22.89
CA GLN A 455 24.29 -19.03 23.38
C GLN A 455 23.23 -17.99 23.02
N TYR A 456 22.59 -18.13 21.83
CA TYR A 456 21.61 -17.18 21.34
C TYR A 456 20.57 -17.86 20.43
N PRO A 457 19.38 -17.24 20.23
CA PRO A 457 18.37 -17.76 19.32
C PRO A 457 18.87 -17.75 17.87
N ILE A 458 19.01 -18.93 17.27
CA ILE A 458 19.39 -19.12 15.87
C ILE A 458 18.17 -19.12 14.96
N LYS A 459 18.31 -18.62 13.73
CA LYS A 459 17.27 -18.71 12.70
C LYS A 459 17.25 -20.12 12.13
N LEU A 460 16.10 -20.80 12.18
CA LEU A 460 15.93 -22.12 11.57
C LEU A 460 15.43 -22.00 10.13
N ARG A 461 15.95 -22.85 9.25
CA ARG A 461 15.41 -23.10 7.91
C ARG A 461 14.65 -24.41 7.92
N GLU A 462 13.40 -24.37 8.40
CA GLU A 462 12.58 -25.56 8.61
C GLU A 462 12.46 -26.46 7.39
N GLY A 463 12.28 -25.87 6.18
CA GLY A 463 12.22 -26.65 4.94
C GLY A 463 13.52 -27.45 4.66
N GLN A 464 14.69 -26.88 4.95
CA GLN A 464 15.96 -27.59 4.80
C GLN A 464 16.12 -28.68 5.85
N LEU A 465 15.74 -28.41 7.10
CA LEU A 465 15.79 -29.41 8.19
C LEU A 465 14.84 -30.57 7.93
N ALA A 466 13.62 -30.31 7.47
CA ALA A 466 12.64 -31.32 7.10
C ALA A 466 13.19 -32.24 5.97
N ASN A 467 13.80 -31.64 4.96
CA ASN A 467 14.45 -32.38 3.87
C ASN A 467 15.63 -33.22 4.38
N PHE A 468 16.49 -32.69 5.26
CA PHE A 468 17.60 -33.44 5.85
C PHE A 468 17.14 -34.66 6.66
N LEU A 469 16.01 -34.53 7.34
CA LEU A 469 15.44 -35.59 8.17
C LEU A 469 14.51 -36.53 7.38
N ASN A 470 14.22 -36.20 6.12
CA ASN A 470 13.27 -36.91 5.25
C ASN A 470 11.86 -37.02 5.88
N ILE A 471 11.37 -35.91 6.44
CA ILE A 471 10.05 -35.77 7.06
C ILE A 471 9.30 -34.55 6.49
N THR A 472 7.99 -34.50 6.72
CA THR A 472 7.22 -33.32 6.34
C THR A 472 7.52 -32.13 7.28
N ARG A 473 7.24 -30.91 6.82
CA ARG A 473 7.40 -29.71 7.63
C ARG A 473 6.53 -29.75 8.89
N ASP A 474 5.29 -30.24 8.77
CA ASP A 474 4.37 -30.37 9.90
C ASP A 474 4.90 -31.33 10.96
N GLN A 475 5.48 -32.46 10.54
CA GLN A 475 6.15 -33.39 11.44
C GLN A 475 7.34 -32.75 12.15
N LEU A 476 8.15 -31.96 11.45
CA LEU A 476 9.25 -31.22 12.03
C LEU A 476 8.75 -30.23 13.09
N GLN A 477 7.70 -29.47 12.78
CA GLN A 477 7.13 -28.50 13.71
C GLN A 477 6.57 -29.17 14.96
N GLN A 478 5.89 -30.32 14.82
CA GLN A 478 5.44 -31.10 15.97
C GLN A 478 6.62 -31.55 16.88
N MET A 479 7.72 -31.99 16.28
CA MET A 479 8.92 -32.34 17.02
C MET A 479 9.55 -31.13 17.73
N LEU A 480 9.61 -29.99 17.09
CA LEU A 480 10.14 -28.74 17.67
C LEU A 480 9.25 -28.22 18.80
N ARG A 481 7.92 -28.28 18.63
CA ARG A 481 6.96 -27.95 19.70
C ARG A 481 7.10 -28.88 20.90
N LYS A 482 7.32 -30.17 20.67
CA LYS A 482 7.56 -31.13 21.75
C LYS A 482 8.83 -30.81 22.54
N LEU A 483 9.93 -30.48 21.85
CA LEU A 483 11.18 -30.05 22.50
C LEU A 483 10.97 -28.75 23.30
N HIS A 484 10.12 -27.86 22.86
CA HIS A 484 9.77 -26.64 23.57
C HIS A 484 8.90 -26.92 24.80
N GLN A 485 7.91 -27.79 24.69
CA GLN A 485 7.07 -28.24 25.82
C GLN A 485 7.86 -28.97 26.90
N ASP A 486 8.88 -29.72 26.49
CA ASP A 486 9.78 -30.44 27.40
C ASP A 486 10.89 -29.53 27.97
N GLU A 487 10.82 -28.22 27.72
CA GLU A 487 11.76 -27.19 28.20
C GLU A 487 13.22 -27.44 27.79
N ILE A 488 13.46 -28.17 26.70
CA ILE A 488 14.81 -28.44 26.17
C ILE A 488 15.28 -27.30 25.30
N VAL A 489 14.35 -26.71 24.51
CA VAL A 489 14.62 -25.59 23.63
C VAL A 489 13.59 -24.50 23.81
N ASP A 490 13.99 -23.26 23.59
CA ASP A 490 13.06 -22.17 23.31
C ASP A 490 12.88 -22.11 21.80
N TYR A 491 11.72 -22.60 21.31
CA TYR A 491 11.39 -22.63 19.88
C TYR A 491 10.31 -21.60 19.55
N GLN A 492 10.58 -20.81 18.55
CA GLN A 492 9.67 -19.86 17.93
C GLN A 492 9.27 -20.35 16.56
N GLU A 493 8.01 -20.66 16.41
CA GLU A 493 7.46 -21.03 15.12
C GLU A 493 7.48 -19.85 14.15
N GLN A 494 7.69 -20.14 12.86
CA GLN A 494 7.55 -19.15 11.81
C GLN A 494 6.14 -18.54 11.82
N LYS A 495 6.07 -17.21 11.79
CA LYS A 495 4.82 -16.49 11.63
C LYS A 495 4.76 -15.89 10.24
N ASP A 496 3.64 -16.08 9.54
CA ASP A 496 3.38 -15.53 8.21
C ASP A 496 1.87 -15.22 8.04
N MET A 497 1.24 -14.76 9.11
CA MET A 497 -0.18 -14.43 9.13
C MET A 497 -0.40 -12.97 9.54
N PRO A 498 -1.47 -12.34 9.03
CA PRO A 498 -1.94 -11.07 9.57
C PRO A 498 -2.20 -11.19 11.06
N GLN A 499 -2.09 -10.08 11.78
CA GLN A 499 -2.34 -10.06 13.22
C GLN A 499 -3.37 -9.02 13.59
N VAL A 500 -4.10 -9.29 14.67
CA VAL A 500 -4.91 -8.32 15.41
C VAL A 500 -4.17 -7.98 16.69
N LEU A 501 -3.83 -6.71 16.88
CA LEU A 501 -3.29 -6.15 18.12
C LEU A 501 -4.42 -5.44 18.85
N PHE A 502 -4.67 -5.78 20.11
CA PHE A 502 -5.58 -5.02 20.96
C PHE A 502 -4.87 -3.78 21.51
N LEU A 503 -5.39 -2.59 21.21
CA LEU A 503 -4.82 -1.31 21.63
C LEU A 503 -5.31 -0.89 23.02
N LYS A 504 -6.37 -1.52 23.50
CA LYS A 504 -7.01 -1.28 24.79
C LYS A 504 -7.42 -2.62 25.40
N GLU A 505 -7.63 -2.60 26.71
CA GLU A 505 -8.27 -3.71 27.41
C GLU A 505 -9.63 -4.05 26.77
N ARG A 506 -9.93 -5.35 26.66
CA ARG A 506 -11.22 -5.79 26.20
C ARG A 506 -12.32 -5.34 27.14
N VAL A 507 -13.34 -4.66 26.61
CA VAL A 507 -14.58 -4.32 27.30
C VAL A 507 -15.70 -5.26 26.88
N ASP A 508 -16.83 -5.22 27.60
CA ASP A 508 -18.05 -5.84 27.10
C ASP A 508 -18.49 -5.13 25.81
N ALA A 509 -19.00 -5.89 24.82
CA ALA A 509 -19.36 -5.35 23.53
C ALA A 509 -20.48 -4.27 23.60
N ASP A 510 -21.33 -4.34 24.62
CA ASP A 510 -22.37 -3.33 24.83
C ASP A 510 -21.80 -2.00 25.36
N ASN A 511 -20.65 -2.06 26.00
CA ASN A 511 -19.87 -0.89 26.48
C ASN A 511 -18.84 -0.40 25.45
N LEU A 512 -18.83 -0.98 24.24
CA LEU A 512 -17.93 -0.56 23.17
C LEU A 512 -18.27 0.84 22.69
N LEU A 513 -17.41 1.80 23.01
CA LEU A 513 -17.59 3.20 22.59
C LEU A 513 -17.09 3.37 21.16
N ILE A 514 -18.01 3.66 20.26
CA ILE A 514 -17.73 4.07 18.88
C ILE A 514 -18.30 5.49 18.72
N ASP A 515 -17.43 6.41 18.32
CA ASP A 515 -17.85 7.79 18.07
C ASP A 515 -18.73 7.86 16.82
N HIS A 516 -20.03 8.07 17.02
CA HIS A 516 -21.03 8.18 15.95
C HIS A 516 -20.77 9.37 15.02
N GLN A 517 -20.31 10.51 15.57
CA GLN A 517 -20.04 11.71 14.77
C GLN A 517 -18.85 11.45 13.85
N LEU A 518 -17.78 10.89 14.40
CA LEU A 518 -16.60 10.52 13.66
C LEU A 518 -16.88 9.42 12.62
N HIS A 519 -17.70 8.43 12.96
CA HIS A 519 -18.13 7.39 12.01
C HIS A 519 -18.88 7.98 10.81
N ASN A 520 -19.87 8.88 11.07
CA ASN A 520 -20.63 9.54 10.02
C ASN A 520 -19.75 10.50 9.19
N PHE A 521 -18.83 11.23 9.83
CA PHE A 521 -17.86 12.05 9.13
C PHE A 521 -17.04 11.22 8.13
N ARG A 522 -16.50 10.08 8.55
CA ARG A 522 -15.71 9.18 7.68
C ARG A 522 -16.53 8.60 6.54
N LYS A 523 -17.78 8.21 6.82
CA LYS A 523 -18.71 7.74 5.81
C LYS A 523 -18.93 8.78 4.73
N ASN A 524 -19.20 10.03 5.11
CA ASN A 524 -19.39 11.13 4.17
C ASN A 524 -18.12 11.42 3.35
N ARG A 525 -16.97 11.45 4.02
CA ARG A 525 -15.68 11.67 3.33
C ARG A 525 -15.35 10.56 2.33
N GLN A 526 -15.62 9.30 2.67
CA GLN A 526 -15.43 8.21 1.73
C GLN A 526 -16.37 8.31 0.52
N TYR A 527 -17.61 8.71 0.76
CA TYR A 527 -18.56 8.97 -0.31
C TYR A 527 -18.07 10.08 -1.25
N GLU A 528 -17.60 11.20 -0.69
CA GLU A 528 -17.06 12.32 -1.47
C GLU A 528 -15.86 11.89 -2.33
N ARG A 529 -14.92 11.09 -1.77
CA ARG A 529 -13.78 10.56 -2.54
C ARG A 529 -14.21 9.69 -3.71
N ILE A 530 -15.19 8.84 -3.49
CA ILE A 530 -15.76 7.99 -4.54
C ILE A 530 -16.38 8.87 -5.63
N GLN A 531 -17.15 9.88 -5.25
CA GLN A 531 -17.74 10.83 -6.21
C GLN A 531 -16.64 11.57 -7.00
N GLN A 532 -15.57 12.01 -6.38
CA GLN A 532 -14.44 12.65 -7.05
C GLN A 532 -13.75 11.68 -8.04
N ALA A 533 -13.60 10.41 -7.68
CA ALA A 533 -13.02 9.40 -8.57
C ALA A 533 -13.94 9.14 -9.79
N ILE A 534 -15.25 9.07 -9.59
CA ILE A 534 -16.24 8.94 -10.67
C ILE A 534 -16.19 10.19 -11.57
N THR A 535 -16.21 11.38 -10.98
CA THR A 535 -16.13 12.66 -11.72
C THR A 535 -14.85 12.73 -12.55
N TYR A 536 -13.71 12.31 -11.99
CA TYR A 536 -12.44 12.24 -12.72
C TYR A 536 -12.53 11.35 -13.96
N ALA A 537 -13.19 10.19 -13.84
CA ALA A 537 -13.35 9.28 -14.96
C ALA A 537 -14.29 9.82 -16.02
N GLU A 538 -15.39 10.47 -15.64
CA GLU A 538 -16.50 10.85 -16.54
C GLU A 538 -16.35 12.24 -17.15
N THR A 539 -15.61 13.16 -16.51
CA THR A 539 -15.50 14.55 -16.98
C THR A 539 -14.40 14.71 -18.03
N PRO A 540 -14.67 15.30 -19.21
CA PRO A 540 -13.70 15.50 -20.28
C PRO A 540 -12.82 16.75 -20.03
N VAL A 541 -12.19 16.84 -18.88
CA VAL A 541 -11.23 17.89 -18.50
C VAL A 541 -9.83 17.28 -18.46
N CYS A 542 -8.79 18.06 -18.73
CA CYS A 542 -7.40 17.60 -18.67
C CYS A 542 -7.12 16.79 -17.40
N ARG A 543 -6.72 15.52 -17.55
CA ARG A 543 -6.58 14.56 -16.46
C ARG A 543 -5.57 15.01 -15.40
N SER A 544 -4.44 15.52 -15.84
CA SER A 544 -3.42 16.06 -14.93
C SER A 544 -3.96 17.26 -14.15
N ARG A 545 -4.66 18.18 -14.81
CA ARG A 545 -5.25 19.36 -14.17
C ARG A 545 -6.28 18.99 -13.10
N GLN A 546 -7.11 17.98 -13.36
CA GLN A 546 -8.07 17.49 -12.35
C GLN A 546 -7.36 16.94 -11.12
N LEU A 547 -6.29 16.13 -11.30
CA LEU A 547 -5.50 15.58 -10.19
C LEU A 547 -4.79 16.71 -9.42
N LEU A 548 -4.17 17.66 -10.12
CA LEU A 548 -3.48 18.79 -9.50
C LEU A 548 -4.45 19.66 -8.69
N ALA A 549 -5.63 19.96 -9.25
CA ALA A 549 -6.67 20.72 -8.53
C ALA A 549 -7.17 19.98 -7.28
N TYR A 550 -7.29 18.64 -7.34
CA TYR A 550 -7.66 17.82 -6.20
C TYR A 550 -6.65 17.95 -5.04
N PHE A 551 -5.36 18.07 -5.35
CA PHE A 551 -4.28 18.27 -4.37
C PHE A 551 -4.00 19.76 -4.07
N GLY A 552 -4.87 20.68 -4.51
CA GLY A 552 -4.80 22.11 -4.21
C GLY A 552 -4.01 22.97 -5.20
N GLU A 553 -3.50 22.39 -6.29
CA GLU A 553 -2.84 23.15 -7.38
C GLU A 553 -3.86 23.56 -8.46
N THR A 554 -4.60 24.64 -8.19
CA THR A 554 -5.74 25.09 -9.04
C THR A 554 -5.32 25.79 -10.34
N ASP A 555 -4.17 26.48 -10.34
CA ASP A 555 -3.71 27.32 -11.47
C ASP A 555 -2.84 26.55 -12.47
N SER A 556 -3.01 25.22 -12.55
CA SER A 556 -2.22 24.39 -13.44
C SER A 556 -2.67 24.50 -14.91
N GLU A 557 -1.69 24.51 -15.81
CA GLU A 557 -1.94 24.49 -17.27
C GLU A 557 -2.38 23.09 -17.75
N LYS A 558 -2.92 23.02 -18.98
CA LYS A 558 -3.20 21.74 -19.63
C LYS A 558 -1.90 20.98 -19.87
N CYS A 559 -1.87 19.68 -19.53
CA CYS A 559 -0.65 18.88 -19.66
C CYS A 559 -0.21 18.57 -21.11
N GLY A 560 -1.08 18.74 -22.10
CA GLY A 560 -0.79 18.48 -23.52
C GLY A 560 -0.65 17.00 -23.92
N ILE A 561 -0.58 16.06 -22.95
CA ILE A 561 -0.23 14.65 -23.21
C ILE A 561 -1.29 13.63 -22.79
N CYS A 562 -2.31 14.03 -22.01
CA CYS A 562 -3.40 13.12 -21.59
C CYS A 562 -4.37 12.83 -22.76
N ASP A 563 -5.25 11.83 -22.57
CA ASP A 563 -6.31 11.48 -23.52
C ASP A 563 -7.13 12.68 -23.97
N VAL A 564 -7.56 13.53 -23.03
CA VAL A 564 -8.37 14.73 -23.32
C VAL A 564 -7.57 15.78 -24.13
N CYS A 565 -6.34 16.06 -23.72
CA CYS A 565 -5.51 17.05 -24.41
C CYS A 565 -5.11 16.64 -25.83
N THR A 566 -4.95 15.33 -26.06
CA THR A 566 -4.57 14.78 -27.37
C THR A 566 -5.77 14.43 -28.25
N GLY A 567 -7.01 14.67 -27.76
CA GLY A 567 -8.25 14.35 -28.49
C GLY A 567 -8.55 12.85 -28.59
N ARG A 568 -7.79 11.99 -27.88
CA ARG A 568 -7.98 10.53 -27.88
C ARG A 568 -9.20 10.07 -27.06
N THR A 569 -9.83 10.94 -26.32
CA THR A 569 -11.15 10.74 -25.68
C THR A 569 -12.30 10.80 -26.67
N LYS A 570 -12.09 11.36 -27.85
CA LYS A 570 -13.04 11.16 -28.94
C LYS A 570 -12.95 9.69 -29.31
N ALA A 571 -14.02 8.98 -29.06
CA ALA A 571 -14.15 7.56 -29.35
C ALA A 571 -13.62 7.31 -30.77
N ASP A 572 -12.45 6.64 -30.87
CA ASP A 572 -12.15 5.94 -32.11
C ASP A 572 -13.23 4.86 -32.19
N LEU A 573 -14.19 5.08 -33.09
CA LEU A 573 -15.19 4.07 -33.39
C LEU A 573 -14.44 2.78 -33.66
N SER A 574 -14.73 1.72 -32.89
CA SER A 574 -14.25 0.39 -33.26
C SER A 574 -14.85 0.06 -34.63
N THR A 575 -14.15 -0.68 -35.47
CA THR A 575 -14.68 -1.14 -36.76
C THR A 575 -16.04 -1.85 -36.56
N GLU A 576 -16.22 -2.54 -35.47
CA GLU A 576 -17.45 -3.25 -35.11
C GLU A 576 -18.59 -2.29 -34.72
N ASP A 577 -18.31 -1.25 -33.95
CA ASP A 577 -19.30 -0.22 -33.60
C ASP A 577 -19.64 0.65 -34.83
N TYR A 578 -18.65 0.97 -35.67
CA TYR A 578 -18.88 1.69 -36.94
C TYR A 578 -19.85 0.91 -37.83
N GLU A 579 -19.60 -0.37 -38.08
CA GLU A 579 -20.49 -1.21 -38.92
C GLU A 579 -21.88 -1.34 -38.30
N LYS A 580 -22.00 -1.43 -36.98
CA LYS A 580 -23.27 -1.45 -36.27
C LYS A 580 -24.06 -0.15 -36.41
N TYR A 581 -23.40 1.01 -36.27
CA TYR A 581 -24.04 2.30 -36.43
C TYR A 581 -24.36 2.57 -37.91
N LYS A 582 -23.44 2.25 -38.82
CA LYS A 582 -23.67 2.32 -40.26
C LYS A 582 -24.91 1.55 -40.66
N THR A 583 -25.03 0.29 -40.28
CA THR A 583 -26.20 -0.55 -40.59
C THR A 583 -27.49 0.04 -40.04
N LYS A 584 -27.47 0.57 -38.82
CA LYS A 584 -28.68 1.16 -38.22
C LYS A 584 -29.03 2.50 -38.83
N ILE A 585 -28.07 3.37 -39.14
CA ILE A 585 -28.27 4.66 -39.83
C ILE A 585 -28.79 4.41 -41.25
N GLU A 586 -28.21 3.46 -41.97
CA GLU A 586 -28.66 3.02 -43.27
C GLU A 586 -30.14 2.57 -43.25
N GLN A 587 -30.50 1.69 -42.30
CA GLN A 587 -31.89 1.21 -42.14
C GLN A 587 -32.89 2.35 -41.89
N LEU A 588 -32.48 3.37 -41.13
CA LEU A 588 -33.33 4.51 -40.81
C LEU A 588 -33.46 5.45 -42.04
N LEU A 589 -32.35 5.83 -42.66
CA LEU A 589 -32.34 6.78 -43.78
C LEU A 589 -32.84 6.22 -45.10
N ARG A 590 -32.80 4.88 -45.29
CA ARG A 590 -33.45 4.21 -46.44
C ARG A 590 -34.97 4.18 -46.32
N ARG A 591 -35.54 4.35 -45.12
CA ARG A 591 -37.00 4.44 -44.94
C ARG A 591 -37.55 5.83 -45.27
N GLU A 592 -36.88 6.86 -44.73
CA GLU A 592 -37.22 8.24 -44.96
C GLU A 592 -36.04 9.16 -44.63
N PRO A 593 -35.90 10.31 -45.34
CA PRO A 593 -34.92 11.32 -45.00
C PRO A 593 -35.21 11.93 -43.62
N LEU A 594 -34.22 11.91 -42.69
CA LEU A 594 -34.38 12.38 -41.34
C LEU A 594 -33.54 13.63 -41.06
N SER A 595 -34.05 14.52 -40.21
CA SER A 595 -33.20 15.57 -39.65
C SER A 595 -32.17 14.96 -38.67
N LEU A 596 -31.05 15.64 -38.49
CA LEU A 596 -30.02 15.19 -37.52
C LEU A 596 -30.64 14.90 -36.14
N LYS A 597 -31.55 15.77 -35.69
CA LYS A 597 -32.24 15.60 -34.40
C LYS A 597 -33.09 14.34 -34.37
N ALA A 598 -33.89 14.08 -35.38
CA ALA A 598 -34.75 12.89 -35.46
C ALA A 598 -33.91 11.59 -35.56
N LEU A 599 -32.78 11.64 -36.29
CA LEU A 599 -31.85 10.52 -36.34
C LEU A 599 -31.25 10.23 -34.96
N MET A 600 -30.81 11.25 -34.25
CA MET A 600 -30.19 11.11 -32.92
C MET A 600 -31.16 10.59 -31.84
N GLU A 601 -32.45 10.97 -31.91
CA GLU A 601 -33.50 10.44 -31.02
C GLU A 601 -33.71 8.91 -31.16
N SER A 602 -33.27 8.33 -32.28
CA SER A 602 -33.32 6.87 -32.52
C SER A 602 -32.18 6.08 -31.83
N PHE A 603 -31.25 6.78 -31.17
CA PHE A 603 -30.12 6.21 -30.48
C PHE A 603 -30.14 6.59 -28.99
N PRO A 604 -29.57 5.74 -28.12
CA PRO A 604 -29.44 6.09 -26.70
C PRO A 604 -28.62 7.38 -26.51
N PRO A 605 -29.03 8.31 -25.65
CA PRO A 605 -28.32 9.59 -25.44
C PRO A 605 -26.83 9.40 -25.06
N ARG A 606 -26.48 8.30 -24.44
CA ARG A 606 -25.10 7.97 -24.06
C ARG A 606 -24.18 7.63 -25.24
N ARG A 607 -24.71 7.43 -26.44
CA ARG A 607 -23.95 7.09 -27.66
C ARG A 607 -23.95 8.18 -28.72
N GLU A 608 -24.50 9.33 -28.38
CA GLU A 608 -24.65 10.47 -29.28
C GLU A 608 -23.35 10.85 -29.98
N GLU A 609 -22.25 10.96 -29.24
CA GLU A 609 -20.93 11.34 -29.80
C GLU A 609 -20.37 10.27 -30.76
N GLN A 610 -20.60 8.99 -30.46
CA GLN A 610 -20.18 7.89 -31.35
C GLN A 610 -20.99 7.83 -32.63
N VAL A 611 -22.30 8.06 -32.51
CA VAL A 611 -23.22 8.11 -33.68
C VAL A 611 -22.92 9.31 -34.55
N LEU A 612 -22.66 10.51 -33.98
CA LEU A 612 -22.24 11.68 -34.71
C LEU A 612 -20.95 11.44 -35.49
N LYS A 613 -19.98 10.77 -34.89
CA LYS A 613 -18.73 10.44 -35.56
C LYS A 613 -18.90 9.40 -36.66
N ALA A 614 -19.77 8.40 -36.47
CA ALA A 614 -20.13 7.48 -37.54
C ALA A 614 -20.82 8.21 -38.70
N LEU A 615 -21.66 9.16 -38.36
CA LEU A 615 -22.34 10.01 -39.36
C LEU A 615 -21.36 10.89 -40.14
N GLU A 616 -20.37 11.52 -39.47
CA GLU A 616 -19.28 12.25 -40.09
C GLU A 616 -18.51 11.38 -41.11
N TYR A 617 -18.12 10.15 -40.71
CA TYR A 617 -17.46 9.22 -41.64
C TYR A 617 -18.35 8.83 -42.80
N LEU A 618 -19.64 8.59 -42.59
CA LEU A 618 -20.58 8.24 -43.66
C LEU A 618 -20.84 9.40 -44.62
N LEU A 619 -20.80 10.63 -44.14
CA LEU A 619 -20.85 11.85 -44.97
C LEU A 619 -19.55 12.03 -45.78
N ASP A 620 -18.39 11.87 -45.13
CA ASP A 620 -17.06 11.98 -45.76
C ASP A 620 -16.83 10.88 -46.82
N GLU A 621 -17.34 9.68 -46.59
CA GLU A 621 -17.26 8.56 -47.53
C GLU A 621 -18.35 8.63 -48.63
N GLY A 622 -19.28 9.61 -48.56
CA GLY A 622 -20.31 9.80 -49.54
C GLY A 622 -21.48 8.80 -49.50
N PHE A 623 -21.62 8.04 -48.41
CA PHE A 623 -22.78 7.17 -48.20
C PHE A 623 -24.04 7.94 -47.80
N ILE A 624 -23.87 9.13 -47.28
CA ILE A 624 -24.97 10.03 -46.86
C ILE A 624 -24.72 11.40 -47.49
N ASP A 625 -25.81 11.98 -48.04
CA ASP A 625 -25.83 13.38 -48.43
C ASP A 625 -26.72 14.18 -47.48
N GLN A 626 -26.35 15.44 -47.29
CA GLN A 626 -27.13 16.40 -46.53
C GLN A 626 -27.70 17.47 -47.49
N THR A 627 -29.00 17.50 -47.65
CA THR A 627 -29.72 18.52 -48.39
C THR A 627 -30.60 19.32 -47.44
N GLU A 628 -30.37 20.63 -47.36
CA GLU A 628 -31.00 21.55 -46.41
C GLU A 628 -30.80 21.06 -44.97
N ASP A 629 -31.85 20.58 -44.29
CA ASP A 629 -31.83 20.15 -42.91
C ASP A 629 -32.06 18.61 -42.75
N ARG A 630 -31.95 17.85 -43.86
CA ARG A 630 -32.21 16.41 -43.90
C ARG A 630 -31.03 15.61 -44.45
N LEU A 631 -30.84 14.46 -43.84
CA LEU A 631 -29.84 13.46 -44.22
C LEU A 631 -30.50 12.39 -45.10
N HIS A 632 -29.85 12.05 -46.20
CA HIS A 632 -30.27 11.09 -47.21
C HIS A 632 -29.22 9.99 -47.36
N TRP A 633 -29.63 8.77 -47.48
CA TRP A 633 -28.73 7.67 -47.79
C TRP A 633 -28.54 7.59 -49.31
N ASN A 634 -27.28 7.65 -49.75
CA ASN A 634 -26.93 7.45 -51.14
C ASN A 634 -26.87 5.96 -51.44
N ALA A 635 -27.63 5.47 -52.39
CA ALA A 635 -27.78 4.05 -52.69
C ALA A 635 -26.54 3.48 -53.41
#